data_e5b0290528acc2bf1b4bceb7835f2c6a
#
_entry.id   e5b0290528acc2bf1b4bceb7835f2c6a
#
_cell.length_a   1.000
_cell.length_b   1.000
_cell.length_c   1.000
_cell.angle_alpha   90.00
_cell.angle_beta   90.00
_cell.angle_gamma   90.00
#
_symmetry.space_group_name_H-M   'P 1'
#
loop_
_entity.id
_entity.type
_entity.pdbx_description
1 polymer ?
#
loop_
_entity_poly.entity_id
_entity_poly.type
_entity_poly.pdbx_seq_one_letter_code
_entity_poly.pdbx_strand_id
1 'polypeptide(L)'
;MIENAALEPETGELCRFLNLRGARIRRECGGRIRIFGQQTLRPVRYRLDADRIVAGSYLLAGAACGGSIYFRNLPADQLSALLAVLSRMGIPVAEDGRMCAGERPLAVGDIATAPYPGFPTDLQSPLMAVLGLARGESRIWERMFENRFRTAACLRKMGAEITIEGSCARIKGTATLHGAEVRAPDLRGGAALVTAALAASGRSRIEGYEYIARGYEDICRDFQSLGAEIRLTEDRDEKVW
;
A
#
# COMPACT_ATOMS: atom_id res chain seq x y z
N MET A 1 12.89 -20.37 21.55
CA MET A 1 13.44 -19.05 21.16
C MET A 1 13.37 -18.93 19.67
N ILE A 2 13.01 -17.75 19.16
CA ILE A 2 13.06 -17.43 17.72
C ILE A 2 14.20 -16.43 17.53
N GLU A 3 15.08 -16.69 16.58
CA GLU A 3 16.18 -15.81 16.20
C GLU A 3 15.91 -15.22 14.83
N ASN A 4 16.45 -14.04 14.55
CA ASN A 4 16.21 -13.30 13.31
C ASN A 4 14.71 -13.13 13.01
N ALA A 5 13.92 -12.83 14.04
CA ALA A 5 12.50 -12.58 13.90
C ALA A 5 12.27 -11.27 13.15
N ALA A 6 11.19 -11.24 12.38
CA ALA A 6 10.73 -10.06 11.69
C ALA A 6 10.51 -8.88 12.66
N LEU A 7 10.96 -7.69 12.26
CA LEU A 7 10.87 -6.47 13.07
C LEU A 7 9.58 -5.70 12.82
N GLU A 8 8.77 -6.14 11.87
CA GLU A 8 7.50 -5.55 11.50
C GLU A 8 6.62 -5.28 12.73
N PRO A 9 5.92 -4.14 12.79
CA PRO A 9 5.05 -3.75 13.90
C PRO A 9 4.02 -4.83 14.27
N GLU A 10 3.49 -5.53 13.29
CA GLU A 10 2.51 -6.60 13.44
C GLU A 10 3.03 -7.76 14.31
N THR A 11 4.33 -8.09 14.20
CA THR A 11 4.98 -9.09 15.06
C THR A 11 5.00 -8.63 16.51
N GLY A 12 5.25 -7.33 16.73
CA GLY A 12 5.22 -6.73 18.07
C GLY A 12 3.83 -6.71 18.64
N GLU A 13 2.83 -6.39 17.84
CA GLU A 13 1.44 -6.37 18.23
C GLU A 13 0.95 -7.76 18.64
N LEU A 14 1.27 -8.79 17.85
CA LEU A 14 0.97 -10.18 18.21
C LEU A 14 1.57 -10.57 19.56
N CYS A 15 2.83 -10.19 19.83
CA CYS A 15 3.46 -10.44 21.13
C CYS A 15 2.72 -9.72 22.27
N ARG A 16 2.29 -8.47 22.07
CA ARG A 16 1.49 -7.72 23.05
C ARG A 16 0.15 -8.40 23.32
N PHE A 17 -0.57 -8.76 22.27
CA PHE A 17 -1.85 -9.45 22.35
C PHE A 17 -1.74 -10.76 23.14
N LEU A 18 -0.76 -11.61 22.80
CA LEU A 18 -0.55 -12.88 23.46
C LEU A 18 -0.14 -12.71 24.94
N ASN A 19 0.70 -11.71 25.25
CA ASN A 19 1.08 -11.41 26.63
C ASN A 19 -0.11 -10.96 27.47
N LEU A 20 -1.04 -10.17 26.93
CA LEU A 20 -2.28 -9.81 27.61
C LEU A 20 -3.15 -11.04 27.90
N ARG A 21 -3.11 -12.04 27.04
CA ARG A 21 -3.78 -13.33 27.27
C ARG A 21 -3.09 -14.22 28.30
N GLY A 22 -1.92 -13.81 28.82
CA GLY A 22 -1.18 -14.53 29.85
C GLY A 22 0.03 -15.31 29.31
N ALA A 23 0.37 -15.17 28.02
CA ALA A 23 1.65 -15.68 27.50
C ALA A 23 2.83 -14.93 28.16
N ARG A 24 4.01 -15.52 28.08
CA ARG A 24 5.25 -14.93 28.56
C ARG A 24 6.23 -14.81 27.39
N ILE A 25 6.09 -13.73 26.61
CA ILE A 25 6.89 -13.45 25.43
C ILE A 25 7.71 -12.19 25.66
N ARG A 26 9.01 -12.26 25.44
CA ARG A 26 9.94 -11.13 25.51
C ARG A 26 10.60 -10.92 24.15
N ARG A 27 10.53 -9.68 23.66
CA ARG A 27 11.34 -9.24 22.51
C ARG A 27 12.69 -8.75 23.06
N GLU A 28 13.76 -9.27 22.51
CA GLU A 28 15.15 -8.94 22.88
C GLU A 28 15.83 -8.22 21.70
N CYS A 29 16.92 -7.53 21.96
CA CYS A 29 17.72 -6.88 20.92
C CYS A 29 18.19 -7.89 19.87
N GLY A 30 18.41 -7.41 18.62
CA GLY A 30 18.89 -8.25 17.53
C GLY A 30 17.85 -9.20 16.94
N GLY A 31 16.55 -8.84 17.00
CA GLY A 31 15.49 -9.65 16.38
C GLY A 31 15.28 -10.99 17.07
N ARG A 32 15.48 -11.08 18.37
CA ARG A 32 15.19 -12.29 19.13
C ARG A 32 13.87 -12.20 19.87
N ILE A 33 13.11 -13.30 19.85
CA ILE A 33 11.87 -13.46 20.61
C ILE A 33 11.99 -14.69 21.49
N ARG A 34 11.91 -14.49 22.80
CA ARG A 34 11.91 -15.56 23.79
C ARG A 34 10.49 -15.84 24.25
N ILE A 35 10.06 -17.07 24.08
CA ILE A 35 8.72 -17.54 24.46
C ILE A 35 8.88 -18.54 25.59
N PHE A 36 8.22 -18.27 26.71
CA PHE A 36 8.09 -19.21 27.81
C PHE A 36 6.74 -19.89 27.69
N GLY A 37 6.74 -21.21 27.53
CA GLY A 37 5.50 -21.97 27.36
C GLY A 37 4.52 -21.75 28.50
N GLN A 38 3.23 -21.69 28.21
CA GLN A 38 2.13 -21.60 29.14
C GLN A 38 1.09 -22.64 28.77
N GLN A 39 0.44 -23.23 29.76
CA GLN A 39 -0.58 -24.26 29.51
C GLN A 39 -1.92 -23.67 29.08
N THR A 40 -2.24 -22.46 29.51
CA THR A 40 -3.54 -21.84 29.25
C THR A 40 -3.39 -20.36 28.93
N LEU A 41 -4.18 -19.89 27.94
CA LEU A 41 -4.33 -18.49 27.61
C LEU A 41 -5.75 -18.04 27.97
N ARG A 42 -5.87 -16.84 28.55
CA ARG A 42 -7.15 -16.28 29.00
C ARG A 42 -7.83 -15.49 27.87
N PRO A 43 -9.15 -15.39 27.83
CA PRO A 43 -9.86 -14.44 26.99
C PRO A 43 -9.45 -13.00 27.34
N VAL A 44 -9.36 -12.15 26.32
CA VAL A 44 -9.04 -10.72 26.48
C VAL A 44 -9.82 -9.90 25.46
N ARG A 45 -10.20 -8.68 25.83
CA ARG A 45 -10.61 -7.66 24.87
C ARG A 45 -9.37 -6.90 24.43
N TYR A 46 -9.15 -6.84 23.14
CA TYR A 46 -7.99 -6.18 22.55
C TYR A 46 -8.44 -5.33 21.36
N ARG A 47 -7.92 -4.13 21.25
CA ARG A 47 -8.10 -3.29 20.08
C ARG A 47 -6.82 -3.35 19.27
N LEU A 48 -6.94 -3.82 18.03
CA LEU A 48 -5.82 -3.86 17.09
C LEU A 48 -5.40 -2.43 16.73
N ASP A 49 -4.11 -2.27 16.48
CA ASP A 49 -3.56 -1.05 15.88
C ASP A 49 -4.11 -0.89 14.45
N ALA A 50 -4.05 0.31 13.90
CA ALA A 50 -4.45 0.54 12.51
C ALA A 50 -3.52 -0.18 11.53
N ASP A 51 -4.08 -0.76 10.47
CA ASP A 51 -3.28 -1.40 9.42
C ASP A 51 -2.48 -0.32 8.65
N ARG A 52 -1.15 -0.33 8.85
CA ARG A 52 -0.24 0.63 8.19
C ARG A 52 -0.21 0.48 6.68
N ILE A 53 -0.43 -0.71 6.14
CA ILE A 53 -0.39 -0.94 4.69
C ILE A 53 -1.66 -0.42 4.02
N VAL A 54 -2.82 -0.63 4.66
CA VAL A 54 -4.08 -0.02 4.21
C VAL A 54 -3.99 1.51 4.29
N ALA A 55 -3.53 2.06 5.42
CA ALA A 55 -3.35 3.50 5.58
C ALA A 55 -2.36 4.08 4.54
N GLY A 56 -1.23 3.39 4.32
CA GLY A 56 -0.25 3.77 3.30
C GLY A 56 -0.82 3.73 1.88
N SER A 57 -1.67 2.76 1.56
CA SER A 57 -2.34 2.68 0.24
C SER A 57 -3.29 3.86 0.02
N TYR A 58 -4.03 4.27 1.05
CA TYR A 58 -4.92 5.43 0.96
C TYR A 58 -4.17 6.76 0.90
N LEU A 59 -3.03 6.89 1.61
CA LEU A 59 -2.13 8.02 1.43
C LEU A 59 -1.64 8.12 -0.02
N LEU A 60 -1.23 7.00 -0.61
CA LEU A 60 -0.77 6.95 -2.00
C LEU A 60 -1.90 7.26 -2.98
N ALA A 61 -3.12 6.79 -2.74
CA ALA A 61 -4.27 7.15 -3.57
C ALA A 61 -4.57 8.65 -3.50
N GLY A 62 -4.55 9.25 -2.30
CA GLY A 62 -4.68 10.69 -2.15
C GLY A 62 -3.57 11.48 -2.84
N ALA A 63 -2.34 10.97 -2.80
CA ALA A 63 -1.20 11.58 -3.50
C ALA A 63 -1.36 11.52 -5.04
N ALA A 64 -1.99 10.48 -5.58
CA ALA A 64 -2.26 10.33 -7.00
C ALA A 64 -3.39 11.26 -7.49
N CYS A 65 -4.46 11.39 -6.69
CA CYS A 65 -5.66 12.13 -7.08
C CYS A 65 -5.58 13.63 -6.80
N GLY A 66 -4.66 14.06 -5.94
CA GLY A 66 -4.66 15.41 -5.40
C GLY A 66 -5.71 15.59 -4.30
N GLY A 67 -5.81 16.81 -3.76
CA GLY A 67 -6.77 17.15 -2.71
C GLY A 67 -6.23 16.98 -1.29
N SER A 68 -7.14 16.93 -0.32
CA SER A 68 -6.80 16.84 1.10
C SER A 68 -7.48 15.65 1.76
N ILE A 69 -6.71 14.85 2.49
CA ILE A 69 -7.20 13.72 3.27
C ILE A 69 -6.76 13.86 4.72
N TYR A 70 -7.64 13.47 5.64
CA TYR A 70 -7.37 13.44 7.07
C TYR A 70 -7.47 12.01 7.61
N PHE A 71 -6.38 11.54 8.21
CA PHE A 71 -6.29 10.23 8.85
C PHE A 71 -6.38 10.37 10.36
N ARG A 72 -7.47 9.95 10.97
CA ARG A 72 -7.71 10.12 12.40
C ARG A 72 -6.70 9.39 13.29
N ASN A 73 -6.21 8.24 12.91
CA ASN A 73 -5.32 7.40 13.71
C ASN A 73 -4.21 6.85 12.80
N LEU A 74 -3.50 7.75 12.10
CA LEU A 74 -2.40 7.34 11.24
C LEU A 74 -1.27 6.73 12.08
N PRO A 75 -0.83 5.49 11.81
CA PRO A 75 0.33 4.90 12.48
C PRO A 75 1.65 5.46 11.89
N ALA A 76 1.87 6.77 12.09
CA ALA A 76 2.94 7.51 11.43
C ALA A 76 4.33 6.97 11.76
N ASP A 77 4.55 6.53 13.00
CA ASP A 77 5.79 5.89 13.45
C ASP A 77 6.10 4.59 12.69
N GLN A 78 5.06 3.87 12.27
CA GLN A 78 5.17 2.62 11.52
C GLN A 78 5.26 2.86 9.99
N LEU A 79 5.03 4.08 9.52
CA LEU A 79 5.04 4.49 8.11
C LEU A 79 6.19 5.42 7.74
N SER A 80 7.18 5.59 8.61
CA SER A 80 8.27 6.57 8.45
C SER A 80 8.93 6.54 7.06
N ALA A 81 9.18 5.36 6.50
CA ALA A 81 9.76 5.22 5.16
C ALA A 81 8.84 5.75 4.05
N LEU A 82 7.53 5.48 4.13
CA LEU A 82 6.56 6.03 3.17
C LEU A 82 6.42 7.54 3.32
N LEU A 83 6.31 8.04 4.55
CA LEU A 83 6.18 9.47 4.83
C LEU A 83 7.39 10.26 4.32
N ALA A 84 8.60 9.70 4.45
CA ALA A 84 9.81 10.27 3.87
C ALA A 84 9.75 10.32 2.34
N VAL A 85 9.21 9.28 1.68
CA VAL A 85 9.00 9.27 0.23
C VAL A 85 7.98 10.34 -0.18
N LEU A 86 6.81 10.40 0.47
CA LEU A 86 5.78 11.40 0.19
C LEU A 86 6.30 12.83 0.38
N SER A 87 7.08 13.08 1.43
CA SER A 87 7.73 14.38 1.65
C SER A 87 8.66 14.77 0.49
N ARG A 88 9.47 13.83 -0.02
CA ARG A 88 10.32 14.04 -1.20
C ARG A 88 9.53 14.25 -2.49
N MET A 89 8.31 13.69 -2.57
CA MET A 89 7.38 13.92 -3.68
C MET A 89 6.69 15.30 -3.60
N GLY A 90 6.97 16.10 -2.57
CA GLY A 90 6.32 17.38 -2.34
C GLY A 90 4.95 17.29 -1.66
N ILE A 91 4.64 16.13 -1.06
CA ILE A 91 3.34 15.84 -0.42
C ILE A 91 3.59 15.46 1.05
N PRO A 92 3.96 16.40 1.92
CA PRO A 92 4.18 16.09 3.33
C PRO A 92 2.85 15.72 4.02
N VAL A 93 2.95 14.82 4.98
CA VAL A 93 1.86 14.49 5.90
C VAL A 93 2.16 15.15 7.24
N ALA A 94 1.22 15.94 7.73
CA ALA A 94 1.36 16.62 9.02
C ALA A 94 1.23 15.62 10.19
N GLU A 95 1.76 15.99 11.36
CA GLU A 95 1.72 15.17 12.57
C GLU A 95 0.29 14.83 13.02
N ASP A 96 -0.67 15.69 12.73
CA ASP A 96 -2.09 15.46 13.01
C ASP A 96 -2.76 14.46 12.03
N GLY A 97 -2.03 13.93 11.05
CA GLY A 97 -2.53 13.00 10.04
C GLY A 97 -3.15 13.69 8.82
N ARG A 98 -2.98 15.00 8.67
CA ARG A 98 -3.44 15.73 7.49
C ARG A 98 -2.44 15.62 6.35
N MET A 99 -2.91 15.25 5.15
CA MET A 99 -2.16 15.27 3.91
C MET A 99 -2.86 16.20 2.91
N CYS A 100 -2.09 17.09 2.28
CA CYS A 100 -2.58 17.94 1.20
C CYS A 100 -1.71 17.71 -0.04
N ALA A 101 -2.29 17.15 -1.08
CA ALA A 101 -1.67 16.96 -2.39
C ALA A 101 -2.31 17.99 -3.36
N GLY A 102 -1.69 19.14 -3.49
CA GLY A 102 -2.24 20.24 -4.32
C GLY A 102 -1.78 20.18 -5.76
N GLU A 103 -0.55 19.75 -5.98
CA GLU A 103 0.07 19.65 -7.30
C GLU A 103 0.43 18.22 -7.65
N ARG A 104 0.78 18.04 -8.92
CA ARG A 104 1.30 16.77 -9.44
C ARG A 104 2.56 16.34 -8.66
N PRO A 105 2.66 15.08 -8.17
CA PRO A 105 3.80 14.62 -7.40
C PRO A 105 5.13 14.80 -8.13
N LEU A 106 6.22 14.97 -7.37
CA LEU A 106 7.58 14.99 -7.92
C LEU A 106 8.15 13.58 -7.95
N ALA A 107 9.00 13.31 -8.94
CA ALA A 107 9.82 12.10 -8.94
C ALA A 107 10.83 12.12 -7.79
N VAL A 108 11.21 10.95 -7.29
CA VAL A 108 12.04 10.83 -6.07
C VAL A 108 13.36 10.10 -6.30
N GLY A 109 13.71 9.78 -7.54
CA GLY A 109 14.92 9.01 -7.86
C GLY A 109 14.79 7.55 -7.43
N ASP A 110 15.79 7.03 -6.73
CA ASP A 110 15.86 5.63 -6.34
C ASP A 110 15.13 5.36 -5.02
N ILE A 111 14.30 4.31 -5.02
CA ILE A 111 13.64 3.75 -3.86
C ILE A 111 13.93 2.24 -3.85
N ALA A 112 14.29 1.68 -2.70
CA ALA A 112 14.48 0.24 -2.56
C ALA A 112 13.55 -0.32 -1.48
N THR A 113 12.87 -1.42 -1.79
CA THR A 113 12.14 -2.17 -0.76
C THR A 113 13.11 -2.86 0.19
N ALA A 114 12.75 -2.88 1.47
CA ALA A 114 13.56 -3.50 2.51
C ALA A 114 12.66 -3.94 3.69
N PRO A 115 13.15 -4.86 4.53
CA PRO A 115 12.48 -5.18 5.79
C PRO A 115 12.26 -3.91 6.64
N TYR A 116 11.26 -3.95 7.50
CA TYR A 116 11.00 -2.86 8.43
C TYR A 116 12.27 -2.50 9.26
N PRO A 117 12.59 -1.19 9.43
CA PRO A 117 11.81 0.01 9.08
C PRO A 117 12.01 0.57 7.66
N GLY A 118 12.56 -0.23 6.72
CA GLY A 118 12.70 0.19 5.33
C GLY A 118 11.36 0.32 4.59
N PHE A 119 11.44 0.68 3.30
CA PHE A 119 10.23 0.84 2.50
C PHE A 119 9.53 -0.51 2.26
N PRO A 120 8.26 -0.67 2.68
CA PRO A 120 7.59 -1.96 2.61
C PRO A 120 7.26 -2.35 1.18
N THR A 121 7.59 -3.61 0.82
CA THR A 121 7.27 -4.19 -0.50
C THR A 121 5.76 -4.16 -0.80
N ASP A 122 4.91 -4.18 0.23
CA ASP A 122 3.46 -4.14 0.09
C ASP A 122 2.93 -2.78 -0.40
N LEU A 123 3.70 -1.71 -0.27
CA LEU A 123 3.39 -0.40 -0.83
C LEU A 123 4.12 -0.11 -2.15
N GLN A 124 4.92 -1.06 -2.65
CA GLN A 124 5.68 -0.92 -3.89
C GLN A 124 4.77 -0.71 -5.10
N SER A 125 3.76 -1.57 -5.29
CA SER A 125 2.83 -1.45 -6.44
C SER A 125 1.94 -0.21 -6.37
N PRO A 126 1.32 0.16 -5.23
CA PRO A 126 0.63 1.44 -5.09
C PRO A 126 1.52 2.66 -5.36
N LEU A 127 2.77 2.65 -4.85
CA LEU A 127 3.73 3.72 -5.14
C LEU A 127 4.06 3.81 -6.64
N MET A 128 4.21 2.67 -7.33
CA MET A 128 4.46 2.64 -8.77
C MET A 128 3.35 3.32 -9.57
N ALA A 129 2.08 3.18 -9.15
CA ALA A 129 0.95 3.88 -9.74
C ALA A 129 1.08 5.41 -9.59
N VAL A 130 1.43 5.89 -8.39
CA VAL A 130 1.64 7.32 -8.12
C VAL A 130 2.82 7.88 -8.92
N LEU A 131 3.93 7.16 -8.96
CA LEU A 131 5.12 7.56 -9.73
C LEU A 131 4.84 7.61 -11.23
N GLY A 132 3.88 6.82 -11.73
CA GLY A 132 3.39 6.91 -13.09
C GLY A 132 2.79 8.27 -13.44
N LEU A 133 2.39 9.07 -12.45
CA LEU A 133 1.87 10.44 -12.60
C LEU A 133 2.88 11.51 -12.18
N ALA A 134 4.02 11.16 -11.58
CA ALA A 134 4.97 12.12 -11.03
C ALA A 134 5.71 12.90 -12.13
N ARG A 135 6.16 14.12 -11.81
CA ARG A 135 7.01 14.92 -12.72
C ARG A 135 8.44 14.38 -12.65
N GLY A 136 8.93 13.77 -13.72
CA GLY A 136 10.29 13.24 -13.84
C GLY A 136 10.34 11.72 -13.84
N GLU A 137 11.47 11.16 -13.46
CA GLU A 137 11.75 9.72 -13.50
C GLU A 137 12.15 9.21 -12.12
N SER A 138 11.63 8.04 -11.77
CA SER A 138 11.97 7.32 -10.54
C SER A 138 12.29 5.87 -10.83
N ARG A 139 13.03 5.24 -9.93
CA ARG A 139 13.33 3.80 -9.99
C ARG A 139 12.96 3.13 -8.68
N ILE A 140 12.29 1.97 -8.79
CA ILE A 140 11.98 1.12 -7.65
C ILE A 140 12.80 -0.15 -7.77
N TRP A 141 13.62 -0.42 -6.75
CA TRP A 141 14.38 -1.65 -6.60
C TRP A 141 13.63 -2.59 -5.65
N GLU A 142 13.07 -3.68 -6.19
CA GLU A 142 12.43 -4.71 -5.39
C GLU A 142 13.49 -5.70 -4.90
N ARG A 143 13.69 -5.76 -3.56
CA ARG A 143 14.73 -6.58 -2.93
C ARG A 143 14.16 -7.67 -2.02
N MET A 144 12.83 -7.73 -1.89
CA MET A 144 12.15 -8.64 -0.98
C MET A 144 11.57 -9.85 -1.69
N PHE A 145 11.02 -9.65 -2.89
CA PHE A 145 10.33 -10.71 -3.62
C PHE A 145 10.70 -10.72 -5.11
N GLU A 146 10.75 -11.90 -5.67
CA GLU A 146 10.87 -12.07 -7.11
C GLU A 146 9.52 -11.82 -7.82
N ASN A 147 9.58 -11.41 -9.09
CA ASN A 147 8.40 -11.21 -9.95
C ASN A 147 7.32 -10.27 -9.39
N ARG A 148 7.70 -9.27 -8.58
CA ARG A 148 6.77 -8.38 -7.89
C ARG A 148 6.22 -7.26 -8.79
N PHE A 149 6.75 -7.06 -10.01
CA PHE A 149 6.33 -6.02 -10.96
C PHE A 149 5.20 -6.46 -11.91
N ARG A 150 4.42 -7.47 -11.58
CA ARG A 150 3.32 -7.96 -12.42
C ARG A 150 2.28 -6.87 -12.73
N THR A 151 2.05 -5.95 -11.82
CA THR A 151 1.15 -4.81 -11.96
C THR A 151 1.58 -3.84 -13.07
N ALA A 152 2.88 -3.78 -13.41
CA ALA A 152 3.40 -2.87 -14.43
C ALA A 152 2.73 -3.08 -15.81
N ALA A 153 2.40 -4.32 -16.16
CA ALA A 153 1.71 -4.61 -17.42
C ALA A 153 0.31 -3.97 -17.49
N CYS A 154 -0.41 -3.97 -16.37
CA CYS A 154 -1.72 -3.34 -16.27
C CYS A 154 -1.61 -1.81 -16.25
N LEU A 155 -0.65 -1.25 -15.53
CA LEU A 155 -0.40 0.19 -15.51
C LEU A 155 0.01 0.72 -16.88
N ARG A 156 0.78 -0.03 -17.69
CA ARG A 156 1.09 0.32 -19.08
C ARG A 156 -0.16 0.40 -19.95
N LYS A 157 -1.15 -0.50 -19.77
CA LYS A 157 -2.44 -0.41 -20.46
C LYS A 157 -3.20 0.87 -20.11
N MET A 158 -2.96 1.41 -18.92
CA MET A 158 -3.51 2.69 -18.47
C MET A 158 -2.65 3.91 -18.92
N GLY A 159 -1.60 3.70 -19.71
CA GLY A 159 -0.75 4.77 -20.24
C GLY A 159 0.51 5.09 -19.42
N ALA A 160 0.84 4.31 -18.40
CA ALA A 160 2.07 4.52 -17.63
C ALA A 160 3.32 4.11 -18.44
N GLU A 161 4.37 4.93 -18.39
CA GLU A 161 5.68 4.63 -18.98
C GLU A 161 6.57 3.91 -17.95
N ILE A 162 6.54 2.57 -17.96
CA ILE A 162 7.27 1.72 -17.02
C ILE A 162 8.12 0.71 -17.78
N THR A 163 9.41 0.63 -17.47
CA THR A 163 10.34 -0.40 -17.97
C THR A 163 10.81 -1.26 -16.81
N ILE A 164 10.84 -2.58 -16.99
CA ILE A 164 11.31 -3.52 -15.97
C ILE A 164 12.64 -4.13 -16.43
N GLU A 165 13.66 -4.02 -15.60
CA GLU A 165 15.00 -4.55 -15.80
C GLU A 165 15.40 -5.36 -14.56
N GLY A 166 15.18 -6.67 -14.62
CA GLY A 166 15.42 -7.56 -13.47
C GLY A 166 14.58 -7.15 -12.25
N SER A 167 15.24 -6.78 -11.16
CA SER A 167 14.62 -6.33 -9.91
C SER A 167 14.38 -4.80 -9.85
N CYS A 168 14.52 -4.10 -10.97
CA CYS A 168 14.32 -2.66 -11.07
C CYS A 168 13.12 -2.33 -11.97
N ALA A 169 12.22 -1.49 -11.48
CA ALA A 169 11.22 -0.79 -12.27
C ALA A 169 11.64 0.67 -12.46
N ARG A 170 11.83 1.07 -13.70
CA ARG A 170 12.05 2.45 -14.10
C ARG A 170 10.73 3.05 -14.54
N ILE A 171 10.30 4.12 -13.90
CA ILE A 171 9.01 4.76 -14.09
C ILE A 171 9.25 6.20 -14.51
N LYS A 172 8.81 6.55 -15.73
CA LYS A 172 8.77 7.92 -16.22
C LYS A 172 7.34 8.41 -16.10
N GLY A 173 7.13 9.44 -15.31
CA GLY A 173 5.78 9.92 -15.05
C GLY A 173 5.16 10.63 -16.25
N THR A 174 3.91 10.28 -16.54
CA THR A 174 3.08 10.86 -17.60
C THR A 174 2.17 11.96 -17.06
N ALA A 175 1.63 12.80 -17.94
CA ALA A 175 0.71 13.86 -17.51
C ALA A 175 -0.62 13.32 -16.99
N THR A 176 -1.10 12.23 -17.60
CA THR A 176 -2.39 11.60 -17.28
C THR A 176 -2.27 10.09 -17.48
N LEU A 177 -3.04 9.34 -16.71
CA LEU A 177 -3.39 7.96 -17.01
C LEU A 177 -4.79 7.92 -17.64
N HIS A 178 -5.12 6.82 -18.31
CA HIS A 178 -6.40 6.64 -19.00
C HIS A 178 -7.14 5.43 -18.44
N GLY A 179 -8.47 5.50 -18.47
CA GLY A 179 -9.32 4.37 -18.14
C GLY A 179 -9.01 3.16 -19.01
N ALA A 180 -9.01 1.97 -18.38
CA ALA A 180 -8.74 0.71 -19.07
C ALA A 180 -9.44 -0.47 -18.39
N GLU A 181 -9.59 -1.58 -19.14
CA GLU A 181 -9.98 -2.86 -18.60
C GLU A 181 -8.71 -3.64 -18.21
N VAL A 182 -8.57 -3.91 -16.92
CA VAL A 182 -7.39 -4.55 -16.33
C VAL A 182 -7.82 -5.59 -15.29
N ARG A 183 -6.94 -6.56 -15.01
CA ARG A 183 -7.16 -7.58 -13.97
C ARG A 183 -6.12 -7.45 -12.87
N ALA A 184 -6.58 -7.44 -11.63
CA ALA A 184 -5.70 -7.46 -10.47
C ALA A 184 -4.83 -8.72 -10.46
N PRO A 185 -3.50 -8.60 -10.48
CA PRO A 185 -2.61 -9.77 -10.45
C PRO A 185 -2.49 -10.39 -9.05
N ASP A 186 -2.73 -9.59 -8.03
CA ASP A 186 -2.68 -9.94 -6.60
C ASP A 186 -3.31 -8.80 -5.78
N LEU A 187 -3.34 -8.97 -4.44
CA LEU A 187 -3.90 -7.99 -3.50
C LEU A 187 -3.32 -6.58 -3.67
N ARG A 188 -1.99 -6.44 -3.67
CA ARG A 188 -1.30 -5.13 -3.71
C ARG A 188 -1.32 -4.52 -5.10
N GLY A 189 -1.26 -5.36 -6.12
CA GLY A 189 -1.48 -4.95 -7.49
C GLY A 189 -2.90 -4.44 -7.71
N GLY A 190 -3.91 -5.08 -7.12
CA GLY A 190 -5.29 -4.62 -7.15
C GLY A 190 -5.45 -3.22 -6.54
N ALA A 191 -4.90 -2.99 -5.35
CA ALA A 191 -4.90 -1.66 -4.71
C ALA A 191 -4.19 -0.59 -5.57
N ALA A 192 -3.09 -0.96 -6.21
CA ALA A 192 -2.38 -0.07 -7.13
C ALA A 192 -3.23 0.30 -8.36
N LEU A 193 -3.97 -0.66 -8.91
CA LEU A 193 -4.87 -0.41 -10.04
C LEU A 193 -6.06 0.47 -9.64
N VAL A 194 -6.60 0.29 -8.43
CA VAL A 194 -7.61 1.22 -7.89
C VAL A 194 -7.04 2.63 -7.76
N THR A 195 -5.84 2.78 -7.17
CA THR A 195 -5.14 4.07 -7.08
C THR A 195 -4.97 4.72 -8.45
N ALA A 196 -4.50 3.96 -9.45
CA ALA A 196 -4.32 4.46 -10.82
C ALA A 196 -5.65 4.85 -11.47
N ALA A 197 -6.70 4.03 -11.29
CA ALA A 197 -8.03 4.29 -11.87
C ALA A 197 -8.70 5.53 -11.28
N LEU A 198 -8.53 5.78 -9.98
CA LEU A 198 -9.06 6.99 -9.32
C LEU A 198 -8.44 8.28 -9.88
N ALA A 199 -7.17 8.23 -10.31
CA ALA A 199 -6.46 9.36 -10.87
C ALA A 199 -6.49 9.42 -12.41
N ALA A 200 -7.04 8.39 -13.08
CA ALA A 200 -7.09 8.31 -14.54
C ALA A 200 -8.24 9.12 -15.13
N SER A 201 -8.07 9.57 -16.37
CA SER A 201 -9.17 10.11 -17.17
C SER A 201 -10.02 8.99 -17.76
N GLY A 202 -11.34 9.13 -17.71
CA GLY A 202 -12.28 8.14 -18.25
C GLY A 202 -12.62 7.04 -17.22
N ARG A 203 -13.17 5.92 -17.71
CA ARG A 203 -13.66 4.82 -16.87
C ARG A 203 -12.73 3.64 -16.92
N SER A 204 -12.46 3.03 -15.77
CA SER A 204 -11.71 1.77 -15.67
C SER A 204 -12.60 0.63 -15.17
N ARG A 205 -12.34 -0.59 -15.64
CA ARG A 205 -12.88 -1.84 -15.10
C ARG A 205 -11.72 -2.66 -14.53
N ILE A 206 -11.81 -3.02 -13.25
CA ILE A 206 -10.80 -3.80 -12.58
C ILE A 206 -11.42 -5.13 -12.19
N GLU A 207 -11.00 -6.21 -12.84
CA GLU A 207 -11.37 -7.58 -12.48
C GLU A 207 -10.48 -8.12 -11.35
N GLY A 208 -10.92 -9.18 -10.68
CA GLY A 208 -10.14 -9.82 -9.62
C GLY A 208 -10.33 -9.15 -8.26
N TYR A 209 -11.54 -8.65 -8.00
CA TYR A 209 -11.88 -8.02 -6.71
C TYR A 209 -11.64 -8.95 -5.52
N GLU A 210 -11.77 -10.25 -5.70
CA GLU A 210 -11.48 -11.27 -4.69
C GLU A 210 -10.06 -11.19 -4.12
N TYR A 211 -9.08 -10.72 -4.90
CA TYR A 211 -7.73 -10.46 -4.38
C TYR A 211 -7.71 -9.23 -3.48
N ILE A 212 -8.41 -8.16 -3.86
CA ILE A 212 -8.45 -6.89 -3.11
C ILE A 212 -9.16 -7.09 -1.77
N ALA A 213 -10.29 -7.79 -1.77
CA ALA A 213 -11.11 -8.07 -0.59
C ALA A 213 -10.39 -8.86 0.52
N ARG A 214 -9.23 -9.47 0.22
CA ARG A 214 -8.41 -10.16 1.23
C ARG A 214 -7.71 -9.22 2.20
N GLY A 215 -7.52 -7.95 1.86
CA GLY A 215 -6.78 -7.00 2.70
C GLY A 215 -7.46 -5.65 2.85
N TYR A 216 -8.59 -5.43 2.17
CA TYR A 216 -9.40 -4.22 2.29
C TYR A 216 -10.84 -4.65 2.59
N GLU A 217 -11.39 -4.21 3.73
CA GLU A 217 -12.73 -4.62 4.17
C GLU A 217 -13.80 -4.18 3.16
N ASP A 218 -13.79 -2.92 2.75
CA ASP A 218 -14.66 -2.38 1.71
C ASP A 218 -14.01 -1.15 1.05
N ILE A 219 -13.09 -1.42 0.13
CA ILE A 219 -12.36 -0.37 -0.59
C ILE A 219 -13.29 0.56 -1.39
N CYS A 220 -14.42 0.03 -1.88
CA CYS A 220 -15.38 0.84 -2.63
C CYS A 220 -16.07 1.83 -1.71
N ARG A 221 -16.62 1.39 -0.58
CA ARG A 221 -17.27 2.25 0.41
C ARG A 221 -16.30 3.31 0.94
N ASP A 222 -15.08 2.92 1.23
CA ASP A 222 -14.08 3.83 1.77
C ASP A 222 -13.76 4.95 0.80
N PHE A 223 -13.49 4.65 -0.47
CA PHE A 223 -13.24 5.69 -1.48
C PHE A 223 -14.49 6.47 -1.87
N GLN A 224 -15.68 5.86 -1.86
CA GLN A 224 -16.94 6.62 -2.02
C GLN A 224 -17.12 7.67 -0.91
N SER A 225 -16.75 7.33 0.33
CA SER A 225 -16.81 8.27 1.45
C SER A 225 -15.86 9.47 1.29
N LEU A 226 -14.82 9.31 0.47
CA LEU A 226 -13.88 10.36 0.09
C LEU A 226 -14.28 11.09 -1.20
N GLY A 227 -15.44 10.77 -1.79
CA GLY A 227 -15.97 11.42 -2.98
C GLY A 227 -15.61 10.75 -4.31
N ALA A 228 -15.05 9.55 -4.31
CA ALA A 228 -14.73 8.82 -5.54
C ALA A 228 -15.98 8.17 -6.16
N GLU A 229 -16.04 8.17 -7.49
CA GLU A 229 -17.04 7.42 -8.26
C GLU A 229 -16.54 5.99 -8.51
N ILE A 230 -16.69 5.12 -7.53
CA ILE A 230 -16.28 3.72 -7.58
C ILE A 230 -17.45 2.82 -7.15
N ARG A 231 -17.62 1.67 -7.78
CA ARG A 231 -18.64 0.69 -7.40
C ARG A 231 -18.18 -0.73 -7.69
N LEU A 232 -18.63 -1.66 -6.88
CA LEU A 232 -18.55 -3.08 -7.17
C LEU A 232 -19.70 -3.44 -8.12
N THR A 233 -19.38 -4.18 -9.19
CA THR A 233 -20.37 -4.74 -10.10
C THR A 233 -20.29 -6.26 -10.04
N GLU A 234 -21.42 -6.94 -9.94
CA GLU A 234 -21.45 -8.38 -10.14
C GLU A 234 -21.22 -8.67 -11.63
N ASP A 235 -20.39 -9.66 -11.93
CA ASP A 235 -20.26 -10.19 -13.29
C ASP A 235 -21.58 -10.89 -13.67
N ARG A 236 -22.57 -10.12 -14.08
CA ARG A 236 -23.62 -10.67 -14.91
C ARG A 236 -23.10 -10.67 -16.33
N ASP A 237 -23.01 -11.87 -16.92
CA ASP A 237 -22.86 -12.07 -18.36
C ASP A 237 -23.81 -11.14 -19.13
N GLU A 238 -23.45 -9.93 -19.37
CA GLU A 238 -24.06 -9.14 -20.45
C GLU A 238 -23.47 -9.65 -21.76
N LYS A 239 -24.01 -10.77 -22.23
CA LYS A 239 -24.05 -11.04 -23.66
C LYS A 239 -24.94 -9.96 -24.26
N VAL A 240 -24.34 -8.83 -24.63
CA VAL A 240 -24.97 -7.90 -25.55
C VAL A 240 -24.77 -8.50 -26.94
N TRP A 241 -25.89 -8.94 -27.50
CA TRP A 241 -26.05 -9.33 -28.90
C TRP A 241 -25.96 -8.10 -29.81
#